data_82883dd9b0b6144df8e004812d23c205
#
_entry.id   82883dd9b0b6144df8e004812d23c205
#
_cell.length_a   1.000
_cell.length_b   1.000
_cell.length_c   1.000
_cell.angle_alpha   90.00
_cell.angle_beta   90.00
_cell.angle_gamma   90.00
#
_symmetry.space_group_name_H-M   'P 1'
#
loop_
_entity.id
_entity.type
_entity.pdbx_description
1 polymer ?
#
loop_
_entity_poly.entity_id
_entity_poly.type
_entity_poly.pdbx_seq_one_letter_code
_entity_poly.pdbx_strand_id
1 'polypeptide(L)'
;GGYETLVDNLIDKKINSEIQYIVYCSSKAYEREKRIDTYKGAKLVYWPMNANGWQSILYDSISLIHAYFVSDVILSLGTVGSFILPILRLFSRKKIIINLDGLDNRRAKFNHFSQCIIGAARRLAAKYADICISDNQGIKDYVLKTYHRNSELIEYGGDNAFQVEDDEKLRKKYSLERAQYCFKVARIEPENNIEMLLQAFAQLPEETLVLVGNWNRSKFGRRMMAEYTKYKNIKLFNPIYDALEINLLRSNCKFY
;
A
#
# COMPACT_ATOMS: atom_id res chain seq x y z
N GLY A 1 -0.60 -3.71 -2.90
CA GLY A 1 -0.38 -2.33 -2.36
C GLY A 1 0.60 -2.35 -1.21
N GLY A 2 0.84 -1.19 -0.56
CA GLY A 2 1.84 -1.10 0.50
C GLY A 2 1.57 -2.02 1.69
N TYR A 3 0.32 -2.10 2.12
CA TYR A 3 -0.06 -2.96 3.26
C TYR A 3 0.05 -4.44 2.94
N GLU A 4 -0.33 -4.88 1.76
CA GLU A 4 -0.21 -6.27 1.35
C GLU A 4 1.25 -6.70 1.32
N THR A 5 2.15 -5.85 0.82
CA THR A 5 3.60 -6.10 0.83
C THR A 5 4.16 -6.12 2.25
N LEU A 6 3.71 -5.20 3.12
CA LEU A 6 4.12 -5.22 4.53
C LEU A 6 3.69 -6.51 5.23
N VAL A 7 2.44 -6.94 5.05
CA VAL A 7 1.93 -8.18 5.66
C VAL A 7 2.68 -9.39 5.12
N ASP A 8 2.93 -9.45 3.81
CA ASP A 8 3.71 -10.53 3.20
C ASP A 8 5.11 -10.63 3.82
N ASN A 9 5.80 -9.50 3.96
CA ASN A 9 7.12 -9.45 4.60
C ASN A 9 7.08 -9.86 6.09
N LEU A 10 6.05 -9.43 6.84
CA LEU A 10 5.90 -9.81 8.25
C LEU A 10 5.69 -11.31 8.43
N ILE A 11 4.92 -11.93 7.54
CA ILE A 11 4.67 -13.38 7.57
C ILE A 11 5.93 -14.14 7.17
N ASP A 12 6.60 -13.71 6.11
CA ASP A 12 7.77 -14.36 5.52
C ASP A 12 8.99 -14.31 6.46
N LYS A 13 9.22 -13.16 7.08
CA LYS A 13 10.37 -12.87 7.93
C LYS A 13 10.04 -12.93 9.43
N LYS A 14 9.03 -13.73 9.83
CA LYS A 14 8.71 -13.85 11.26
C LYS A 14 9.92 -14.32 12.07
N ILE A 15 10.22 -13.57 13.11
CA ILE A 15 11.41 -13.80 13.97
C ILE A 15 11.22 -14.99 14.91
N ASN A 16 9.97 -15.26 15.31
CA ASN A 16 9.62 -16.30 16.26
C ASN A 16 8.58 -17.26 15.65
N SER A 17 8.87 -18.58 15.71
CA SER A 17 7.97 -19.64 15.23
C SER A 17 6.65 -19.73 16.03
N GLU A 18 6.63 -19.21 17.27
CA GLU A 18 5.43 -19.18 18.12
C GLU A 18 4.41 -18.13 17.65
N ILE A 19 4.83 -17.12 16.83
CA ILE A 19 3.92 -16.14 16.31
C ILE A 19 3.08 -16.77 15.18
N GLN A 20 1.76 -16.76 15.37
CA GLN A 20 0.79 -17.21 14.36
C GLN A 20 0.00 -16.02 13.86
N TYR A 21 0.00 -15.83 12.54
CA TYR A 21 -0.74 -14.73 11.92
C TYR A 21 -2.11 -15.18 11.47
N ILE A 22 -3.12 -14.34 11.75
CA ILE A 22 -4.46 -14.42 11.15
C ILE A 22 -4.63 -13.17 10.29
N VAL A 23 -4.81 -13.35 8.98
CA VAL A 23 -4.93 -12.25 8.01
C VAL A 23 -6.34 -12.21 7.46
N TYR A 24 -6.94 -11.02 7.50
CA TYR A 24 -8.28 -10.80 6.96
C TYR A 24 -8.20 -10.39 5.49
N CYS A 25 -9.01 -11.04 4.67
CA CYS A 25 -9.04 -10.88 3.22
C CYS A 25 -10.46 -10.56 2.74
N SER A 26 -10.57 -9.78 1.66
CA SER A 26 -11.83 -9.58 0.96
C SER A 26 -12.11 -10.76 0.02
N SER A 27 -13.20 -11.46 0.22
CA SER A 27 -13.60 -12.54 -0.68
C SER A 27 -14.05 -12.03 -2.06
N LYS A 28 -14.32 -10.74 -2.20
CA LYS A 28 -14.64 -10.12 -3.50
C LYS A 28 -13.42 -9.87 -4.38
N ALA A 29 -12.22 -9.93 -3.79
CA ALA A 29 -10.97 -9.76 -4.53
C ALA A 29 -10.49 -11.06 -5.20
N TYR A 30 -11.04 -12.21 -4.81
CA TYR A 30 -10.60 -13.53 -5.29
C TYR A 30 -11.80 -14.38 -5.67
N GLU A 31 -11.70 -15.08 -6.79
CA GLU A 31 -12.63 -16.14 -7.17
C GLU A 31 -12.61 -17.24 -6.13
N ARG A 32 -13.75 -17.91 -5.91
CA ARG A 32 -13.90 -18.88 -4.82
C ARG A 32 -12.89 -20.02 -4.91
N GLU A 33 -12.61 -20.48 -6.12
CA GLU A 33 -11.70 -21.57 -6.44
C GLU A 33 -10.22 -21.22 -6.20
N LYS A 34 -9.90 -19.92 -6.16
CA LYS A 34 -8.53 -19.41 -5.93
C LYS A 34 -8.28 -19.01 -4.46
N ARG A 35 -9.28 -19.18 -3.58
CA ARG A 35 -9.10 -18.88 -2.16
C ARG A 35 -8.39 -20.03 -1.49
N ILE A 36 -7.37 -19.71 -0.73
CA ILE A 36 -6.59 -20.64 0.07
C ILE A 36 -6.83 -20.33 1.56
N ASP A 37 -6.83 -21.34 2.40
CA ASP A 37 -7.05 -21.17 3.84
C ASP A 37 -5.80 -20.70 4.58
N THR A 38 -4.62 -20.99 4.01
CA THR A 38 -3.34 -20.63 4.61
C THR A 38 -2.38 -20.08 3.55
N TYR A 39 -1.56 -19.11 3.94
CA TYR A 39 -0.51 -18.52 3.12
C TYR A 39 0.76 -18.34 3.94
N LYS A 40 1.87 -18.96 3.55
CA LYS A 40 3.16 -18.94 4.28
C LYS A 40 3.01 -19.21 5.78
N GLY A 41 2.05 -20.10 6.16
CA GLY A 41 1.75 -20.44 7.54
C GLY A 41 0.82 -19.47 8.27
N ALA A 42 0.38 -18.39 7.66
CA ALA A 42 -0.67 -17.53 8.19
C ALA A 42 -2.06 -18.06 7.83
N LYS A 43 -3.01 -18.03 8.76
CA LYS A 43 -4.42 -18.35 8.50
C LYS A 43 -5.10 -17.19 7.80
N LEU A 44 -5.85 -17.46 6.73
CA LEU A 44 -6.62 -16.45 6.00
C LEU A 44 -8.10 -16.53 6.37
N VAL A 45 -8.70 -15.38 6.67
CA VAL A 45 -10.12 -15.24 6.97
C VAL A 45 -10.76 -14.30 5.94
N TYR A 46 -11.81 -14.77 5.25
CA TYR A 46 -12.44 -14.04 4.16
C TYR A 46 -13.78 -13.45 4.54
N TRP A 47 -13.95 -12.14 4.32
CA TRP A 47 -15.23 -11.46 4.47
C TRP A 47 -15.83 -11.08 3.10
N PRO A 48 -17.19 -11.21 2.93
CA PRO A 48 -17.84 -10.92 1.64
C PRO A 48 -18.06 -9.43 1.40
N MET A 49 -17.07 -8.62 1.73
CA MET A 49 -17.09 -7.16 1.61
C MET A 49 -15.82 -6.67 0.94
N ASN A 50 -15.90 -5.50 0.29
CA ASN A 50 -14.71 -4.86 -0.24
C ASN A 50 -13.88 -4.24 0.89
N ALA A 51 -12.57 -4.50 0.89
CA ALA A 51 -11.63 -3.87 1.82
C ALA A 51 -11.35 -2.39 1.48
N ASN A 52 -11.93 -1.87 0.40
CA ASN A 52 -11.77 -0.49 -0.04
C ASN A 52 -13.11 0.21 -0.23
N GLY A 53 -13.13 1.55 -0.14
CA GLY A 53 -14.33 2.35 -0.28
C GLY A 53 -15.21 2.33 0.99
N TRP A 54 -16.50 2.62 0.86
CA TRP A 54 -17.39 2.74 2.02
C TRP A 54 -17.59 1.41 2.78
N GLN A 55 -17.45 0.26 2.10
CA GLN A 55 -17.55 -1.06 2.72
C GLN A 55 -16.37 -1.37 3.65
N SER A 56 -15.25 -0.66 3.51
CA SER A 56 -14.08 -0.86 4.37
C SER A 56 -14.39 -0.62 5.85
N ILE A 57 -15.29 0.30 6.17
CA ILE A 57 -15.69 0.55 7.57
C ILE A 57 -16.26 -0.73 8.21
N LEU A 58 -17.18 -1.40 7.52
CA LEU A 58 -17.77 -2.65 8.01
C LEU A 58 -16.77 -3.79 7.98
N TYR A 59 -16.00 -3.90 6.90
CA TYR A 59 -14.96 -4.92 6.73
C TYR A 59 -13.95 -4.86 7.89
N ASP A 60 -13.38 -3.68 8.15
CA ASP A 60 -12.40 -3.49 9.21
C ASP A 60 -13.02 -3.67 10.60
N SER A 61 -14.25 -3.17 10.81
CA SER A 61 -14.94 -3.33 12.11
C SER A 61 -15.22 -4.80 12.44
N ILE A 62 -15.72 -5.59 11.48
CA ILE A 62 -15.99 -7.02 11.69
C ILE A 62 -14.67 -7.78 11.87
N SER A 63 -13.62 -7.43 11.12
CA SER A 63 -12.29 -7.99 11.28
C SER A 63 -11.74 -7.74 12.68
N LEU A 64 -11.87 -6.52 13.20
CA LEU A 64 -11.45 -6.16 14.56
C LEU A 64 -12.25 -6.91 15.63
N ILE A 65 -13.58 -7.04 15.47
CA ILE A 65 -14.43 -7.81 16.39
C ILE A 65 -14.01 -9.27 16.40
N HIS A 66 -13.85 -9.90 15.24
CA HIS A 66 -13.43 -11.29 15.17
C HIS A 66 -12.02 -11.48 15.75
N ALA A 67 -11.06 -10.62 15.37
CA ALA A 67 -9.70 -10.65 15.90
C ALA A 67 -9.69 -10.53 17.43
N TYR A 68 -10.57 -9.71 17.98
CA TYR A 68 -10.71 -9.53 19.42
C TYR A 68 -11.00 -10.83 20.17
N PHE A 69 -11.75 -11.77 19.57
CA PHE A 69 -12.06 -13.05 20.21
C PHE A 69 -11.03 -14.15 19.96
N VAL A 70 -10.29 -14.10 18.84
CA VAL A 70 -9.46 -15.21 18.37
C VAL A 70 -7.94 -14.94 18.43
N SER A 71 -7.51 -13.74 18.77
CA SER A 71 -6.08 -13.39 18.82
C SER A 71 -5.67 -12.78 20.16
N ASP A 72 -4.38 -12.83 20.48
CA ASP A 72 -3.81 -12.22 21.68
C ASP A 72 -3.46 -10.75 21.46
N VAL A 73 -2.99 -10.44 20.25
CA VAL A 73 -2.60 -9.08 19.82
C VAL A 73 -3.26 -8.77 18.50
N ILE A 74 -3.75 -7.55 18.35
CA ILE A 74 -4.36 -7.06 17.12
C ILE A 74 -3.45 -6.02 16.51
N LEU A 75 -3.03 -6.23 15.26
CA LEU A 75 -2.35 -5.24 14.42
C LEU A 75 -3.29 -4.75 13.33
N SER A 76 -3.71 -3.50 13.41
CA SER A 76 -4.50 -2.83 12.39
C SER A 76 -3.61 -1.93 11.54
N LEU A 77 -3.58 -2.17 10.22
CA LEU A 77 -2.79 -1.39 9.27
C LEU A 77 -3.56 -0.20 8.70
N GLY A 78 -4.68 0.16 9.31
CA GLY A 78 -5.50 1.30 8.93
C GLY A 78 -6.37 1.75 10.09
N THR A 79 -7.02 2.89 9.92
CA THR A 79 -7.78 3.52 11.00
C THR A 79 -9.30 3.44 10.83
N VAL A 80 -9.80 3.03 9.66
CA VAL A 80 -11.22 3.18 9.31
C VAL A 80 -12.15 2.30 10.16
N GLY A 81 -11.67 1.13 10.62
CA GLY A 81 -12.40 0.27 11.55
C GLY A 81 -12.44 0.76 13.00
N SER A 82 -11.75 1.85 13.34
CA SER A 82 -11.58 2.29 14.74
C SER A 82 -12.85 2.79 15.41
N PHE A 83 -13.95 2.92 14.69
CA PHE A 83 -15.26 3.23 15.27
C PHE A 83 -15.76 2.19 16.27
N ILE A 84 -15.32 0.93 16.14
CA ILE A 84 -15.69 -0.15 17.08
C ILE A 84 -14.83 -0.16 18.36
N LEU A 85 -13.68 0.48 18.36
CA LEU A 85 -12.72 0.42 19.48
C LEU A 85 -13.28 0.87 20.82
N PRO A 86 -14.09 1.95 20.92
CA PRO A 86 -14.72 2.34 22.18
C PRO A 86 -15.53 1.20 22.80
N ILE A 87 -16.24 0.44 21.97
CA ILE A 87 -17.08 -0.69 22.42
C ILE A 87 -16.17 -1.86 22.85
N LEU A 88 -15.18 -2.22 22.06
CA LEU A 88 -14.25 -3.31 22.41
C LEU A 88 -13.52 -3.06 23.73
N ARG A 89 -13.19 -1.82 24.03
CA ARG A 89 -12.54 -1.42 25.29
C ARG A 89 -13.40 -1.57 26.54
N LEU A 90 -14.71 -1.74 26.39
CA LEU A 90 -15.62 -2.04 27.52
C LEU A 90 -15.47 -3.49 28.00
N PHE A 91 -15.03 -4.40 27.14
CA PHE A 91 -15.02 -5.83 27.43
C PHE A 91 -13.64 -6.37 27.91
N SER A 92 -12.55 -5.86 27.42
CA SER A 92 -11.21 -6.22 27.90
C SER A 92 -10.10 -5.28 27.41
N ARG A 93 -8.88 -5.51 27.94
CA ARG A 93 -7.66 -4.75 27.57
C ARG A 93 -6.72 -5.56 26.67
N LYS A 94 -7.25 -6.21 25.63
CA LYS A 94 -6.38 -6.82 24.62
C LYS A 94 -5.48 -5.79 23.98
N LYS A 95 -4.26 -6.18 23.64
CA LYS A 95 -3.28 -5.28 23.00
C LYS A 95 -3.71 -4.97 21.57
N ILE A 96 -3.93 -3.70 21.29
CA ILE A 96 -4.31 -3.19 19.97
C ILE A 96 -3.23 -2.23 19.50
N ILE A 97 -2.56 -2.60 18.43
CA ILE A 97 -1.53 -1.82 17.75
C ILE A 97 -2.14 -1.28 16.46
N ILE A 98 -2.03 0.01 16.22
CA ILE A 98 -2.60 0.62 15.01
C ILE A 98 -1.54 1.44 14.30
N ASN A 99 -1.35 1.14 13.01
CA ASN A 99 -0.59 2.00 12.12
C ASN A 99 -1.49 3.16 11.69
N LEU A 100 -1.08 4.38 12.08
CA LEU A 100 -1.80 5.63 11.78
C LEU A 100 -1.44 6.19 10.39
N ASP A 101 -1.00 5.30 9.48
CA ASP A 101 -0.53 5.63 8.14
C ASP A 101 -1.38 6.66 7.41
N GLY A 102 -0.67 7.47 6.66
CA GLY A 102 -1.19 8.39 5.65
C GLY A 102 -2.02 9.55 6.19
N LEU A 103 -1.84 10.69 5.61
CA LEU A 103 -2.77 11.82 5.74
C LEU A 103 -3.92 11.68 4.73
N ASP A 104 -4.55 10.49 4.69
CA ASP A 104 -5.59 10.16 3.72
C ASP A 104 -6.74 11.17 3.68
N ASN A 105 -7.05 11.78 4.84
CA ASN A 105 -8.04 12.85 4.92
C ASN A 105 -7.64 14.11 4.14
N ARG A 106 -6.39 14.26 3.71
CA ARG A 106 -5.90 15.37 2.88
C ARG A 106 -5.82 15.05 1.39
N ARG A 107 -6.10 13.79 1.00
CA ARG A 107 -6.09 13.42 -0.42
C ARG A 107 -7.24 14.06 -1.16
N ALA A 108 -6.94 14.73 -2.27
CA ALA A 108 -7.91 15.48 -3.09
C ALA A 108 -9.08 14.63 -3.61
N LYS A 109 -8.94 13.32 -3.66
CA LYS A 109 -9.99 12.38 -4.11
C LYS A 109 -11.15 12.21 -3.13
N PHE A 110 -10.98 12.58 -1.86
CA PHE A 110 -12.02 12.46 -0.86
C PHE A 110 -12.83 13.74 -0.75
N ASN A 111 -14.16 13.63 -0.79
CA ASN A 111 -15.03 14.73 -0.48
C ASN A 111 -14.95 15.08 1.02
N HIS A 112 -15.44 16.27 1.39
CA HIS A 112 -15.34 16.79 2.75
C HIS A 112 -15.95 15.83 3.81
N PHE A 113 -17.05 15.18 3.49
CA PHE A 113 -17.70 14.21 4.38
C PHE A 113 -16.81 13.00 4.66
N SER A 114 -16.23 12.41 3.62
CA SER A 114 -15.28 11.29 3.77
C SER A 114 -14.05 11.68 4.58
N GLN A 115 -13.54 12.91 4.39
CA GLN A 115 -12.42 13.46 5.16
C GLN A 115 -12.76 13.57 6.66
N CYS A 116 -13.98 14.00 6.99
CA CYS A 116 -14.45 14.05 8.38
C CYS A 116 -14.54 12.66 9.02
N ILE A 117 -15.08 11.66 8.30
CA ILE A 117 -15.17 10.27 8.78
C ILE A 117 -13.77 9.68 9.03
N ILE A 118 -12.86 9.82 8.08
CA ILE A 118 -11.49 9.34 8.23
C ILE A 118 -10.77 10.04 9.38
N GLY A 119 -10.98 11.35 9.53
CA GLY A 119 -10.45 12.14 10.65
C GLY A 119 -10.97 11.69 12.01
N ALA A 120 -12.27 11.37 12.11
CA ALA A 120 -12.89 10.84 13.32
C ALA A 120 -12.36 9.44 13.65
N ALA A 121 -12.26 8.56 12.66
CA ALA A 121 -11.72 7.21 12.82
C ALA A 121 -10.27 7.26 13.33
N ARG A 122 -9.43 8.13 12.76
CA ARG A 122 -8.03 8.31 13.20
C ARG A 122 -7.94 8.84 14.63
N ARG A 123 -8.82 9.76 15.02
CA ARG A 123 -8.90 10.28 16.39
C ARG A 123 -9.24 9.16 17.37
N LEU A 124 -10.18 8.29 17.02
CA LEU A 124 -10.53 7.11 17.82
C LEU A 124 -9.37 6.11 17.87
N ALA A 125 -8.71 5.85 16.74
CA ALA A 125 -7.51 5.02 16.69
C ALA A 125 -6.43 5.53 17.66
N ALA A 126 -6.07 6.80 17.56
CA ALA A 126 -5.06 7.42 18.42
C ALA A 126 -5.45 7.38 19.91
N LYS A 127 -6.75 7.49 20.23
CA LYS A 127 -7.24 7.46 21.61
C LYS A 127 -7.27 6.06 22.21
N TYR A 128 -7.67 5.06 21.44
CA TYR A 128 -7.99 3.73 21.95
C TYR A 128 -6.95 2.65 21.65
N ALA A 129 -5.95 2.91 20.79
CA ALA A 129 -4.82 2.01 20.60
C ALA A 129 -3.94 1.98 21.84
N ASP A 130 -3.35 0.80 22.14
CA ASP A 130 -2.26 0.71 23.14
C ASP A 130 -0.97 1.29 22.56
N ILE A 131 -0.67 0.94 21.31
CA ILE A 131 0.50 1.41 20.57
C ILE A 131 0.03 1.98 19.25
N CYS A 132 0.47 3.20 18.94
CA CYS A 132 0.34 3.82 17.64
C CYS A 132 1.66 3.68 16.89
N ILE A 133 1.61 3.30 15.62
CA ILE A 133 2.76 3.25 14.72
C ILE A 133 2.64 4.39 13.71
N SER A 134 3.75 5.04 13.42
CA SER A 134 3.92 5.98 12.31
C SER A 134 5.04 5.48 11.41
N ASP A 135 4.85 5.50 10.10
CA ASP A 135 5.80 5.00 9.11
C ASP A 135 6.86 6.03 8.69
N ASN A 136 6.70 7.29 9.11
CA ASN A 136 7.70 8.32 8.89
C ASN A 136 7.60 9.43 9.96
N GLN A 137 8.67 10.22 10.07
CA GLN A 137 8.77 11.28 11.07
C GLN A 137 7.67 12.34 10.92
N GLY A 138 7.30 12.70 9.69
CA GLY A 138 6.25 13.70 9.46
C GLY A 138 4.88 13.26 9.99
N ILE A 139 4.54 11.96 9.88
CA ILE A 139 3.31 11.40 10.46
C ILE A 139 3.42 11.36 11.98
N LYS A 140 4.57 10.96 12.53
CA LYS A 140 4.81 10.96 13.98
C LYS A 140 4.59 12.35 14.60
N ASP A 141 5.17 13.37 14.00
CA ASP A 141 5.03 14.77 14.45
C ASP A 141 3.58 15.25 14.32
N TYR A 142 2.90 14.89 13.22
CA TYR A 142 1.49 15.21 13.03
C TYR A 142 0.60 14.55 14.10
N VAL A 143 0.82 13.28 14.41
CA VAL A 143 0.07 12.51 15.43
C VAL A 143 0.27 13.15 16.81
N LEU A 144 1.51 13.47 17.16
CA LEU A 144 1.82 14.15 18.42
C LEU A 144 1.13 15.53 18.50
N LYS A 145 1.27 16.35 17.47
CA LYS A 145 0.69 17.69 17.43
C LYS A 145 -0.84 17.70 17.44
N THR A 146 -1.47 16.74 16.72
CA THR A 146 -2.92 16.78 16.46
C THR A 146 -3.72 16.01 17.51
N TYR A 147 -3.18 14.88 17.97
CA TYR A 147 -3.86 13.94 18.87
C TYR A 147 -3.23 13.88 20.26
N HIS A 148 -2.12 14.61 20.50
CA HIS A 148 -1.34 14.57 21.74
C HIS A 148 -0.97 13.14 22.14
N ARG A 149 -0.65 12.31 21.14
CA ARG A 149 -0.32 10.89 21.29
C ARG A 149 1.07 10.60 20.73
N ASN A 150 1.92 9.96 21.54
CA ASN A 150 3.16 9.40 21.05
C ASN A 150 2.89 8.20 20.16
N SER A 151 3.69 8.05 19.10
CA SER A 151 3.68 6.88 18.23
C SER A 151 5.11 6.36 18.07
N GLU A 152 5.23 5.05 17.87
CA GLU A 152 6.49 4.42 17.52
C GLU A 152 6.79 4.65 16.04
N LEU A 153 8.00 5.11 15.74
CA LEU A 153 8.45 5.27 14.37
C LEU A 153 8.96 3.92 13.86
N ILE A 154 8.21 3.32 12.94
CA ILE A 154 8.56 2.07 12.28
C ILE A 154 8.44 2.29 10.78
N GLU A 155 9.55 2.60 10.14
CA GLU A 155 9.63 2.84 8.71
C GLU A 155 9.50 1.54 7.92
N TYR A 156 8.94 1.62 6.71
CA TYR A 156 8.90 0.46 5.82
C TYR A 156 10.30 0.09 5.36
N GLY A 157 10.61 -1.20 5.40
CA GLY A 157 11.88 -1.72 4.91
C GLY A 157 12.01 -1.60 3.38
N GLY A 158 13.24 -1.47 2.92
CA GLY A 158 13.61 -1.42 1.50
C GLY A 158 14.24 -2.71 0.96
N ASP A 159 14.23 -3.78 1.70
CA ASP A 159 14.97 -5.02 1.40
C ASP A 159 14.49 -5.74 0.12
N ASN A 160 13.30 -5.39 -0.39
CA ASN A 160 12.80 -5.89 -1.68
C ASN A 160 13.49 -5.19 -2.87
N ALA A 161 14.26 -4.12 -2.63
CA ALA A 161 15.09 -3.50 -3.64
C ALA A 161 16.51 -4.10 -3.54
N PHE A 162 16.86 -4.92 -4.50
CA PHE A 162 18.17 -5.56 -4.60
C PHE A 162 18.75 -5.38 -6.00
N GLN A 163 20.06 -5.48 -6.08
CA GLN A 163 20.79 -5.29 -7.33
C GLN A 163 20.57 -6.47 -8.28
N VAL A 164 20.24 -6.17 -9.53
CA VAL A 164 20.13 -7.14 -10.62
C VAL A 164 20.79 -6.55 -11.86
N GLU A 165 21.82 -7.25 -12.36
CA GLU A 165 22.54 -6.87 -13.58
C GLU A 165 22.35 -7.98 -14.62
N ASP A 166 21.59 -7.69 -15.67
CA ASP A 166 21.37 -8.59 -16.80
C ASP A 166 21.06 -7.75 -18.05
N ASP A 167 22.12 -7.28 -18.68
CA ASP A 167 22.02 -6.40 -19.84
C ASP A 167 21.37 -7.07 -21.04
N GLU A 168 21.52 -8.38 -21.17
CA GLU A 168 20.93 -9.14 -22.28
C GLU A 168 19.42 -9.19 -22.14
N LYS A 169 18.90 -9.50 -20.94
CA LYS A 169 17.47 -9.53 -20.65
C LYS A 169 16.85 -8.13 -20.75
N LEU A 170 17.57 -7.10 -20.28
CA LEU A 170 17.13 -5.71 -20.36
C LEU A 170 16.92 -5.31 -21.83
N ARG A 171 17.90 -5.61 -22.74
CA ARG A 171 17.79 -5.31 -24.17
C ARG A 171 16.72 -6.13 -24.86
N LYS A 172 16.74 -7.45 -24.71
CA LYS A 172 15.83 -8.36 -25.42
C LYS A 172 14.36 -8.18 -25.05
N LYS A 173 14.07 -8.00 -23.75
CA LYS A 173 12.70 -7.94 -23.27
C LYS A 173 12.11 -6.53 -23.30
N TYR A 174 12.91 -5.52 -22.95
CA TYR A 174 12.43 -4.15 -22.75
C TYR A 174 12.93 -3.16 -23.83
N SER A 175 13.87 -3.57 -24.66
CA SER A 175 14.56 -2.70 -25.63
C SER A 175 15.12 -1.46 -24.95
N LEU A 176 15.84 -1.68 -23.83
CA LEU A 176 16.45 -0.65 -23.01
C LEU A 176 17.95 -0.90 -22.89
N GLU A 177 18.72 0.17 -22.77
CA GLU A 177 20.15 0.13 -22.46
C GLU A 177 20.38 0.62 -21.03
N ARG A 178 21.39 0.05 -20.38
CA ARG A 178 21.80 0.42 -19.02
C ARG A 178 22.10 1.91 -18.93
N ALA A 179 21.61 2.58 -17.87
CA ALA A 179 21.78 4.00 -17.61
C ALA A 179 21.29 4.96 -18.72
N GLN A 180 20.42 4.47 -19.63
CA GLN A 180 19.85 5.27 -20.73
C GLN A 180 18.36 5.61 -20.52
N TYR A 181 17.79 5.33 -19.36
CA TYR A 181 16.39 5.62 -19.07
C TYR A 181 16.16 6.02 -17.61
N CYS A 182 15.16 6.86 -17.40
CA CYS A 182 14.60 7.15 -16.08
C CYS A 182 13.49 6.15 -15.78
N PHE A 183 13.39 5.69 -14.53
CA PHE A 183 12.45 4.64 -14.14
C PHE A 183 11.56 5.08 -13.00
N LYS A 184 10.28 4.74 -13.07
CA LYS A 184 9.33 4.94 -11.96
C LYS A 184 8.32 3.80 -11.89
N VAL A 185 8.06 3.33 -10.68
CA VAL A 185 6.92 2.45 -10.35
C VAL A 185 5.94 3.24 -9.51
N ALA A 186 4.68 3.35 -9.95
CA ALA A 186 3.70 4.13 -9.21
C ALA A 186 2.26 3.62 -9.43
N ARG A 187 1.39 3.94 -8.47
CA ARG A 187 -0.05 3.93 -8.76
C ARG A 187 -0.34 5.04 -9.76
N ILE A 188 -1.07 4.71 -10.82
CA ILE A 188 -1.43 5.68 -11.88
C ILE A 188 -2.64 6.48 -11.41
N GLU A 189 -2.36 7.48 -10.58
CA GLU A 189 -3.35 8.37 -9.95
C GLU A 189 -2.86 9.82 -10.03
N PRO A 190 -3.76 10.81 -10.09
CA PRO A 190 -3.39 12.24 -10.19
C PRO A 190 -2.46 12.70 -9.05
N GLU A 191 -2.73 12.23 -7.82
CA GLU A 191 -1.94 12.59 -6.64
C GLU A 191 -0.48 12.12 -6.67
N ASN A 192 -0.10 11.23 -7.61
CA ASN A 192 1.29 10.80 -7.81
C ASN A 192 2.01 11.62 -8.90
N ASN A 193 1.43 12.73 -9.33
CA ASN A 193 1.97 13.66 -10.33
C ASN A 193 2.31 12.99 -11.67
N ILE A 194 1.56 11.94 -12.04
CA ILE A 194 1.83 11.15 -13.24
C ILE A 194 1.71 12.01 -14.51
N GLU A 195 0.67 12.84 -14.60
CA GLU A 195 0.45 13.71 -15.75
C GLU A 195 1.60 14.72 -15.92
N MET A 196 2.03 15.36 -14.82
CA MET A 196 3.16 16.30 -14.83
C MET A 196 4.45 15.60 -15.29
N LEU A 197 4.71 14.38 -14.82
CA LEU A 197 5.88 13.61 -15.23
C LEU A 197 5.85 13.29 -16.73
N LEU A 198 4.71 12.83 -17.23
CA LEU A 198 4.52 12.52 -18.65
C LEU A 198 4.66 13.76 -19.52
N GLN A 199 4.09 14.89 -19.11
CA GLN A 199 4.23 16.18 -19.80
C GLN A 199 5.69 16.63 -19.89
N ALA A 200 6.46 16.47 -18.80
CA ALA A 200 7.88 16.83 -18.79
C ALA A 200 8.67 15.98 -19.80
N PHE A 201 8.48 14.66 -19.80
CA PHE A 201 9.19 13.78 -20.73
C PHE A 201 8.72 13.91 -22.18
N ALA A 202 7.49 14.33 -22.43
CA ALA A 202 7.03 14.66 -23.76
C ALA A 202 7.78 15.87 -24.40
N GLN A 203 8.39 16.73 -23.53
CA GLN A 203 9.20 17.86 -23.95
C GLN A 203 10.71 17.55 -24.02
N LEU A 204 11.11 16.33 -23.60
CA LEU A 204 12.50 15.86 -23.55
C LEU A 204 12.66 14.60 -24.41
N PRO A 205 12.56 14.70 -25.74
CA PRO A 205 12.54 13.53 -26.63
C PRO A 205 13.83 12.70 -26.59
N GLU A 206 14.94 13.26 -26.13
CA GLU A 206 16.25 12.62 -25.94
C GLU A 206 16.33 11.78 -24.64
N GLU A 207 15.44 12.02 -23.68
CA GLU A 207 15.43 11.29 -22.42
C GLU A 207 14.31 10.24 -22.42
N THR A 208 14.65 9.01 -22.10
CA THR A 208 13.68 7.91 -22.04
C THR A 208 13.07 7.78 -20.66
N LEU A 209 11.73 7.76 -20.59
CA LEU A 209 10.98 7.42 -19.38
C LEU A 209 10.42 5.99 -19.49
N VAL A 210 10.65 5.20 -18.46
CA VAL A 210 9.99 3.90 -18.25
C VAL A 210 9.08 4.01 -17.02
N LEU A 211 7.78 3.90 -17.21
CA LEU A 211 6.80 4.03 -16.14
C LEU A 211 5.96 2.76 -16.03
N VAL A 212 6.05 2.09 -14.88
CA VAL A 212 5.33 0.85 -14.57
C VAL A 212 4.17 1.13 -13.64
N GLY A 213 2.96 0.71 -14.02
CA GLY A 213 1.78 0.87 -13.18
C GLY A 213 0.51 0.27 -13.77
N ASN A 214 -0.58 0.27 -13.00
CA ASN A 214 -1.87 -0.23 -13.47
C ASN A 214 -2.66 0.87 -14.19
N TRP A 215 -2.49 0.96 -15.49
CA TRP A 215 -3.11 1.96 -16.35
C TRP A 215 -4.62 1.77 -16.51
N ASN A 216 -5.11 0.54 -16.39
CA ASN A 216 -6.51 0.20 -16.61
C ASN A 216 -7.39 0.42 -15.37
N ARG A 217 -6.80 0.66 -14.19
CA ARG A 217 -7.51 0.78 -12.92
C ARG A 217 -8.49 1.96 -12.87
N SER A 218 -8.16 3.08 -13.51
CA SER A 218 -8.94 4.31 -13.45
C SER A 218 -9.17 4.92 -14.84
N LYS A 219 -10.18 5.81 -14.95
CA LYS A 219 -10.37 6.63 -16.15
C LYS A 219 -9.15 7.50 -16.46
N PHE A 220 -8.53 8.04 -15.39
CA PHE A 220 -7.31 8.82 -15.50
C PHE A 220 -6.16 8.01 -16.12
N GLY A 221 -5.90 6.79 -15.62
CA GLY A 221 -4.84 5.94 -16.15
C GLY A 221 -5.03 5.61 -17.62
N ARG A 222 -6.25 5.22 -18.02
CA ARG A 222 -6.57 4.96 -19.44
C ARG A 222 -6.36 6.17 -20.33
N ARG A 223 -6.75 7.37 -19.87
CA ARG A 223 -6.53 8.63 -20.59
C ARG A 223 -5.03 8.89 -20.77
N MET A 224 -4.25 8.81 -19.72
CA MET A 224 -2.80 9.01 -19.75
C MET A 224 -2.13 8.02 -20.72
N MET A 225 -2.48 6.75 -20.65
CA MET A 225 -1.94 5.74 -21.56
C MET A 225 -2.24 6.08 -23.03
N ALA A 226 -3.49 6.39 -23.35
CA ALA A 226 -3.91 6.72 -24.72
C ALA A 226 -3.20 7.97 -25.26
N GLU A 227 -3.00 8.99 -24.41
CA GLU A 227 -2.41 10.26 -24.81
C GLU A 227 -0.89 10.16 -25.02
N TYR A 228 -0.19 9.40 -24.17
CA TYR A 228 1.28 9.40 -24.13
C TYR A 228 1.95 8.21 -24.84
N THR A 229 1.23 7.17 -25.24
CA THR A 229 1.80 6.04 -26.01
C THR A 229 2.37 6.46 -27.37
N LYS A 230 1.96 7.61 -27.92
CA LYS A 230 2.50 8.16 -29.18
C LYS A 230 3.95 8.65 -29.09
N TYR A 231 4.46 8.92 -27.89
CA TYR A 231 5.83 9.39 -27.66
C TYR A 231 6.81 8.20 -27.61
N LYS A 232 7.78 8.16 -28.51
CA LYS A 232 8.74 7.06 -28.63
C LYS A 232 9.64 6.90 -27.41
N ASN A 233 9.92 8.01 -26.74
CA ASN A 233 10.76 8.07 -25.52
C ASN A 233 9.97 7.77 -24.21
N ILE A 234 8.66 7.58 -24.28
CA ILE A 234 7.83 7.24 -23.10
C ILE A 234 7.36 5.80 -23.24
N LYS A 235 7.87 4.93 -22.38
CA LYS A 235 7.54 3.51 -22.33
C LYS A 235 6.64 3.22 -21.14
N LEU A 236 5.39 2.86 -21.40
CA LEU A 236 4.35 2.61 -20.40
C LEU A 236 4.13 1.10 -20.26
N PHE A 237 4.47 0.54 -19.11
CA PHE A 237 4.29 -0.89 -18.84
C PHE A 237 3.18 -1.15 -17.83
N ASN A 238 2.50 -2.27 -18.01
CA ASN A 238 1.57 -2.82 -17.01
C ASN A 238 2.33 -3.25 -15.74
N PRO A 239 1.64 -3.51 -14.60
CA PRO A 239 2.29 -3.94 -13.38
C PRO A 239 3.20 -5.15 -13.59
N ILE A 240 4.41 -5.05 -13.09
CA ILE A 240 5.40 -6.13 -13.06
C ILE A 240 5.48 -6.59 -11.61
N TYR A 241 5.07 -7.84 -11.35
CA TYR A 241 5.06 -8.43 -10.01
C TYR A 241 6.26 -9.34 -9.75
N ASP A 242 6.98 -9.72 -10.80
CA ASP A 242 8.23 -10.47 -10.65
C ASP A 242 9.31 -9.58 -10.04
N ALA A 243 9.87 -10.03 -8.90
CA ALA A 243 10.82 -9.25 -8.13
C ALA A 243 12.16 -9.08 -8.87
N LEU A 244 12.59 -10.08 -9.65
CA LEU A 244 13.81 -9.99 -10.43
C LEU A 244 13.64 -8.97 -11.57
N GLU A 245 12.51 -8.99 -12.24
CA GLU A 245 12.25 -8.08 -13.36
C GLU A 245 12.10 -6.63 -12.94
N ILE A 246 11.36 -6.37 -11.85
CA ILE A 246 11.21 -4.99 -11.38
C ILE A 246 12.53 -4.42 -10.86
N ASN A 247 13.37 -5.28 -10.23
CA ASN A 247 14.69 -4.89 -9.77
C ASN A 247 15.71 -4.77 -10.91
N LEU A 248 15.58 -5.56 -11.97
CA LEU A 248 16.36 -5.38 -13.20
C LEU A 248 16.18 -3.97 -13.76
N LEU A 249 14.92 -3.53 -13.92
CA LEU A 249 14.63 -2.18 -14.41
C LEU A 249 15.09 -1.07 -13.45
N ARG A 250 14.96 -1.30 -12.14
CA ARG A 250 15.39 -0.35 -11.11
C ARG A 250 16.90 -0.20 -11.02
N SER A 251 17.63 -1.32 -11.06
CA SER A 251 19.08 -1.34 -10.90
C SER A 251 19.84 -0.76 -12.09
N ASN A 252 19.23 -0.80 -13.27
CA ASN A 252 19.88 -0.41 -14.52
C ASN A 252 19.40 0.95 -15.06
N CYS A 253 18.55 1.68 -14.33
CA CYS A 253 18.11 3.00 -14.75
C CYS A 253 19.17 4.10 -14.46
N LYS A 254 19.03 5.23 -15.15
CA LYS A 254 19.80 6.45 -14.92
C LYS A 254 19.34 7.12 -13.61
N PHE A 255 18.02 7.19 -13.41
CA PHE A 255 17.37 7.72 -12.21
C PHE A 255 16.12 6.89 -11.87
N TYR A 256 15.89 6.70 -10.56
CA TYR A 256 14.69 6.04 -10.00
C TYR A 256 13.86 7.01 -9.18
#